data_a35eb4a12a11769598866a8d1b876e52
#
_entry.id   a35eb4a12a11769598866a8d1b876e52
#
_cell.length_a   1.000
_cell.length_b   1.000
_cell.length_c   1.000
_cell.angle_alpha   90.00
_cell.angle_beta   90.00
_cell.angle_gamma   90.00
#
_symmetry.space_group_name_H-M   'P 1'
#
loop_
_entity.id
_entity.type
_entity.pdbx_description
1 polymer ?
#
loop_
_entity_poly.entity_id
_entity_poly.type
_entity_poly.pdbx_seq_one_letter_code
_entity_poly.pdbx_strand_id
1 'polypeptide(L)'
;MHGANFYDYDKKLIDFSSNINVFNMNERLFSFIRDDFDHVNVYPDIKAREVIDNVATYLACDASNIILGNGSIEIIDKAIHRASRVVIF
;
A
#
# COMPACT_ATOMS: atom_id res chain seq x y z
N MET A 1 7.79 -18.90 1.00
CA MET A 1 6.38 -19.32 0.82
C MET A 1 5.53 -18.18 1.33
N HIS A 2 4.71 -17.55 0.48
CA HIS A 2 3.81 -16.48 0.89
C HIS A 2 2.49 -17.09 1.37
N GLY A 3 1.82 -16.47 2.35
CA GLY A 3 0.47 -16.83 2.76
C GLY A 3 -0.57 -16.58 1.67
N ALA A 4 -1.85 -16.79 1.99
CA ALA A 4 -3.00 -16.62 1.09
C ALA A 4 -3.06 -17.56 -0.12
N ASN A 5 -2.35 -18.70 -0.08
CA ASN A 5 -2.41 -19.70 -1.14
C ASN A 5 -3.53 -20.72 -0.91
N PHE A 6 -4.78 -20.26 -0.87
CA PHE A 6 -5.96 -21.09 -0.69
C PHE A 6 -6.48 -21.71 -1.99
N TYR A 7 -5.96 -21.29 -3.14
CA TYR A 7 -6.37 -21.80 -4.47
C TYR A 7 -5.93 -23.26 -4.72
N ASP A 8 -4.96 -23.76 -3.98
CA ASP A 8 -4.47 -25.15 -4.10
C ASP A 8 -5.33 -26.15 -3.30
N TYR A 9 -6.41 -25.70 -2.69
CA TYR A 9 -7.23 -26.51 -1.82
C TYR A 9 -8.70 -26.51 -2.25
N ASP A 10 -9.28 -27.69 -2.45
CA ASP A 10 -10.69 -27.87 -2.79
C ASP A 10 -11.65 -27.66 -1.59
N LYS A 11 -11.11 -27.27 -0.43
CA LYS A 11 -11.88 -27.12 0.81
C LYS A 11 -12.02 -25.63 1.17
N LYS A 12 -13.14 -25.26 1.77
CA LYS A 12 -13.26 -23.98 2.44
C LYS A 12 -12.30 -23.95 3.64
N LEU A 13 -11.24 -23.16 3.51
CA LEU A 13 -10.26 -22.96 4.57
C LEU A 13 -10.61 -21.73 5.41
N ILE A 14 -10.19 -21.75 6.66
CA ILE A 14 -10.10 -20.54 7.48
C ILE A 14 -8.65 -20.04 7.33
N ASP A 15 -8.48 -18.89 6.70
CA ASP A 15 -7.15 -18.36 6.40
C ASP A 15 -6.61 -17.52 7.56
N PHE A 16 -5.55 -18.01 8.19
CA PHE A 16 -4.76 -17.29 9.18
C PHE A 16 -3.35 -16.93 8.67
N SER A 17 -3.09 -17.14 7.39
CA SER A 17 -1.76 -16.96 6.80
C SER A 17 -1.47 -15.50 6.42
N SER A 18 -2.49 -14.65 6.37
CA SER A 18 -2.37 -13.24 5.97
C SER A 18 -3.12 -12.36 6.96
N ASN A 19 -2.55 -11.20 7.24
CA ASN A 19 -3.20 -10.19 8.08
C ASN A 19 -4.16 -9.34 7.24
N ILE A 20 -5.28 -9.94 6.84
CA ILE A 20 -6.32 -9.26 6.06
C ILE A 20 -7.35 -8.66 7.02
N ASN A 21 -7.79 -7.45 6.75
CA ASN A 21 -8.92 -6.87 7.45
C ASN A 21 -10.19 -7.68 7.12
N VAL A 22 -10.73 -8.38 8.13
CA VAL A 22 -11.95 -9.20 8.01
C VAL A 22 -13.24 -8.39 8.01
N PHE A 23 -13.15 -7.11 8.35
CA PHE A 23 -14.28 -6.20 8.26
C PHE A 23 -14.41 -5.70 6.82
N ASN A 24 -15.63 -5.52 6.36
CA ASN A 24 -15.87 -4.96 5.05
C ASN A 24 -15.26 -3.56 4.94
N MET A 25 -14.97 -3.15 3.69
CA MET A 25 -14.56 -1.78 3.41
C MET A 25 -15.61 -0.81 3.95
N ASN A 26 -15.16 0.29 4.55
CA ASN A 26 -16.04 1.34 5.00
C ASN A 26 -16.86 1.89 3.81
N GLU A 27 -18.18 1.93 3.96
CA GLU A 27 -19.10 2.37 2.90
C GLU A 27 -18.77 3.77 2.38
N ARG A 28 -18.32 4.67 3.25
CA ARG A 28 -17.89 6.02 2.86
C ARG A 28 -16.67 5.98 1.95
N LEU A 29 -15.68 5.11 2.25
CA LEU A 29 -14.51 4.93 1.39
C LEU A 29 -14.91 4.29 0.05
N PHE A 30 -15.80 3.31 0.07
CA PHE A 30 -16.31 2.69 -1.15
C PHE A 30 -17.03 3.69 -2.06
N SER A 31 -17.89 4.52 -1.48
CA SER A 31 -18.59 5.58 -2.23
C SER A 31 -17.61 6.58 -2.82
N PHE A 32 -16.61 7.00 -2.04
CA PHE A 32 -15.59 7.92 -2.51
C PHE A 32 -14.84 7.36 -3.73
N ILE A 33 -14.36 6.12 -3.65
CA ILE A 33 -13.64 5.47 -4.76
C ILE A 33 -14.54 5.33 -5.99
N ARG A 34 -15.80 4.95 -5.81
CA ARG A 34 -16.75 4.80 -6.91
C ARG A 34 -17.02 6.13 -7.60
N ASP A 35 -17.20 7.19 -6.83
CA ASP A 35 -17.56 8.51 -7.36
C ASP A 35 -16.36 9.20 -8.04
N ASP A 36 -15.15 8.78 -7.71
CA ASP A 36 -13.88 9.24 -8.30
C ASP A 36 -13.36 8.34 -9.44
N PHE A 37 -14.14 7.35 -9.85
CA PHE A 37 -13.69 6.33 -10.81
C PHE A 37 -13.35 6.88 -12.19
N ASP A 38 -13.86 8.04 -12.58
CA ASP A 38 -13.52 8.69 -13.85
C ASP A 38 -12.04 9.06 -13.97
N HIS A 39 -11.34 9.22 -12.83
CA HIS A 39 -9.90 9.48 -12.81
C HIS A 39 -9.04 8.28 -13.24
N VAL A 40 -9.61 7.09 -13.39
CA VAL A 40 -8.93 5.91 -13.96
C VAL A 40 -8.38 6.17 -15.36
N ASN A 41 -9.02 7.06 -16.12
CA ASN A 41 -8.59 7.43 -17.47
C ASN A 41 -7.50 8.51 -17.52
N VAL A 42 -7.07 9.01 -16.37
CA VAL A 42 -6.04 10.05 -16.28
C VAL A 42 -4.73 9.43 -15.79
N TYR A 43 -3.63 9.77 -16.46
CA TYR A 43 -2.32 9.31 -16.02
C TYR A 43 -1.98 9.96 -14.67
N PRO A 44 -1.62 9.17 -13.66
CA PRO A 44 -1.40 9.69 -12.31
C PRO A 44 -0.15 10.59 -12.24
N ASP A 45 -0.12 11.50 -11.26
CA ASP A 45 1.08 12.29 -10.97
C ASP A 45 2.21 11.34 -10.52
N ILE A 46 3.26 11.23 -11.35
CA ILE A 46 4.43 10.37 -11.09
C ILE A 46 5.10 10.72 -9.74
N LYS A 47 4.99 11.97 -9.30
CA LYS A 47 5.56 12.43 -8.04
C LYS A 47 4.61 12.26 -6.86
N ALA A 48 3.35 11.89 -7.11
CA ALA A 48 2.30 11.73 -6.09
C ALA A 48 2.23 12.89 -5.08
N ARG A 49 2.39 14.14 -5.56
CA ARG A 49 2.54 15.33 -4.71
C ARG A 49 1.37 15.52 -3.76
N GLU A 50 0.16 15.45 -4.29
CA GLU A 50 -1.05 15.62 -3.49
C GLU A 50 -1.16 14.56 -2.38
N VAL A 51 -0.82 13.30 -2.69
CA VAL A 51 -0.84 12.21 -1.70
C VAL A 51 0.22 12.45 -0.61
N ILE A 52 1.43 12.87 -1.01
CA ILE A 52 2.52 13.18 -0.07
C ILE A 52 2.12 14.34 0.85
N ASP A 53 1.55 15.42 0.31
CA ASP A 53 1.13 16.59 1.09
C ASP A 53 0.00 16.23 2.08
N ASN A 54 -0.95 15.42 1.64
CA ASN A 54 -2.04 14.94 2.50
C ASN A 54 -1.53 14.03 3.63
N VAL A 55 -0.61 13.11 3.33
CA VAL A 55 0.02 12.25 4.34
C VAL A 55 0.89 13.06 5.30
N ALA A 56 1.66 14.04 4.81
CA ALA A 56 2.45 14.95 5.63
C ALA A 56 1.58 15.71 6.63
N THR A 57 0.46 16.23 6.14
CA THR A 57 -0.53 16.93 6.97
C THR A 57 -1.12 15.99 8.03
N TYR A 58 -1.52 14.78 7.63
CA TYR A 58 -2.09 13.79 8.54
C TYR A 58 -1.11 13.36 9.64
N LEU A 59 0.17 13.19 9.29
CA LEU A 59 1.22 12.76 10.21
C LEU A 59 1.89 13.93 10.96
N ALA A 60 1.52 15.18 10.64
CA ALA A 60 2.15 16.40 11.16
C ALA A 60 3.69 16.38 11.00
N CYS A 61 4.17 15.99 9.83
CA CYS A 61 5.60 15.94 9.50
C CYS A 61 5.90 16.67 8.18
N ASP A 62 7.18 16.85 7.88
CA ASP A 62 7.61 17.42 6.62
C ASP A 62 7.40 16.44 5.45
N ALA A 63 6.91 16.93 4.33
CA ALA A 63 6.68 16.14 3.11
C ALA A 63 7.97 15.45 2.60
N SER A 64 9.13 16.04 2.86
CA SER A 64 10.43 15.46 2.51
C SER A 64 10.78 14.18 3.28
N ASN A 65 10.07 13.91 4.37
CA ASN A 65 10.25 12.71 5.19
C ASN A 65 9.34 11.54 4.74
N ILE A 66 8.59 11.72 3.65
CA ILE A 66 7.63 10.73 3.17
C ILE A 66 8.15 10.05 1.90
N ILE A 67 8.10 8.74 1.91
CA ILE A 67 8.34 7.89 0.74
C ILE A 67 7.09 7.06 0.50
N LEU A 68 6.63 7.05 -0.74
CA LEU A 68 5.53 6.19 -1.19
C LEU A 68 6.07 5.01 -2.01
N GLY A 69 5.37 3.89 -1.93
CA GLY A 69 5.69 2.71 -2.72
C GLY A 69 4.50 1.75 -2.81
N ASN A 70 4.55 0.87 -3.80
CA ASN A 70 3.57 -0.20 -4.01
C ASN A 70 3.84 -1.35 -3.02
N GLY A 71 3.47 -1.13 -1.77
CA GLY A 71 3.73 -2.03 -0.67
C GLY A 71 5.13 -1.89 -0.07
N SER A 72 5.34 -2.56 1.06
CA SER A 72 6.58 -2.47 1.84
C SER A 72 7.81 -2.99 1.09
N ILE A 73 7.63 -3.96 0.20
CA ILE A 73 8.76 -4.57 -0.55
C ILE A 73 9.45 -3.54 -1.43
N GLU A 74 8.70 -2.70 -2.14
CA GLU A 74 9.31 -1.64 -2.96
C GLU A 74 10.07 -0.62 -2.11
N ILE A 75 9.54 -0.28 -0.94
CA ILE A 75 10.18 0.66 -0.03
C ILE A 75 11.47 0.07 0.54
N ILE A 76 11.46 -1.20 0.93
CA ILE A 76 12.63 -1.93 1.42
C ILE A 76 13.71 -1.99 0.34
N ASP A 77 13.34 -2.34 -0.89
CA ASP A 77 14.26 -2.40 -2.02
C ASP A 77 14.93 -1.05 -2.28
N LYS A 78 14.15 0.02 -2.33
CA LYS A 78 14.66 1.39 -2.47
C LYS A 78 15.58 1.80 -1.32
N ALA A 79 15.27 1.41 -0.08
CA ALA A 79 16.09 1.70 1.08
C ALA A 79 17.43 0.98 1.00
N ILE A 80 17.42 -0.32 0.65
CA ILE A 80 18.64 -1.13 0.50
C ILE A 80 19.55 -0.55 -0.58
N HIS A 81 19.01 -0.21 -1.75
CA HIS A 81 19.80 0.34 -2.86
C HIS A 81 20.40 1.72 -2.57
N ARG A 82 19.85 2.47 -1.64
CA ARG A 82 20.36 3.78 -1.23
C ARG A 82 21.28 3.71 -0.02
N ALA A 83 21.28 2.63 0.72
CA ALA A 83 22.12 2.47 1.88
C ALA A 83 23.59 2.30 1.45
N SER A 84 24.49 3.05 2.06
CA SER A 84 25.95 2.90 1.84
C SER A 84 26.52 1.64 2.50
N ARG A 85 25.78 1.04 3.42
CA ARG A 85 26.10 -0.23 4.10
C ARG A 85 24.82 -1.02 4.32
N VAL A 86 24.85 -2.28 3.94
CA VAL A 86 23.76 -3.25 4.19
C VAL A 86 24.29 -4.29 5.18
N VAL A 87 23.54 -4.51 6.25
CA VAL A 87 23.76 -5.61 7.18
C VAL A 87 22.68 -6.65 6.91
N ILE A 88 23.10 -7.85 6.52
CA ILE A 88 22.20 -8.99 6.30
C ILE A 88 22.40 -9.92 7.51
N PHE A 89 21.29 -10.25 8.17
CA PHE A 89 21.25 -11.21 9.29
C PHE A 89 20.72 -12.55 8.82
#